data_797497f5757d0befeaafb6e6a89941f7
#
_entry.id   797497f5757d0befeaafb6e6a89941f7
#
_cell.length_a   1.000
_cell.length_b   1.000
_cell.length_c   1.000
_cell.angle_alpha   90.00
_cell.angle_beta   90.00
_cell.angle_gamma   90.00
#
_symmetry.space_group_name_H-M   'P 1'
#
loop_
_entity.id
_entity.type
_entity.pdbx_description
1 polymer ?
#
loop_
_entity_poly.entity_id
_entity_poly.type
_entity_poly.pdbx_seq_one_letter_code
_entity_poly.pdbx_strand_id
1 'polypeptide(L)' 'MSPATRLRRPGPPDPADGLRGHSATLRAHAIRLHAAAEALDWQGPQADAFRAEVAALADRCATAANGLAAAAAQLEDE' A
#
# COMPACT_ATOMS: atom_id res chain seq x y z
N MET A 1 -2.03 -36.14 9.54
CA MET A 1 -1.47 -35.04 10.04
C MET A 1 -0.31 -34.60 9.23
N SER A 2 -0.09 -33.41 9.13
CA SER A 2 0.90 -32.92 8.27
C SER A 2 1.95 -32.20 9.03
N PRO A 3 2.74 -32.94 9.70
CA PRO A 3 3.78 -32.31 10.49
C PRO A 3 4.72 -31.48 9.69
N ALA A 4 4.86 -31.80 8.44
CA ALA A 4 5.80 -31.06 7.63
C ALA A 4 5.42 -29.60 7.55
N THR A 5 4.15 -29.31 7.48
CA THR A 5 3.71 -27.95 7.42
C THR A 5 4.04 -27.20 8.68
N ARG A 6 3.90 -27.84 9.79
CA ARG A 6 4.24 -27.18 11.02
C ARG A 6 5.69 -27.06 11.23
N LEU A 7 6.43 -28.03 10.76
CA LEU A 7 7.86 -27.98 10.90
C LEU A 7 8.48 -26.90 10.09
N ARG A 8 7.80 -26.45 9.05
CA ARG A 8 8.33 -25.39 8.28
C ARG A 8 8.09 -24.08 8.93
N ARG A 9 8.35 -23.97 10.18
CA ARG A 9 8.18 -22.73 10.78
C ARG A 9 9.05 -21.73 10.14
N PRO A 10 8.52 -20.58 9.82
CA PRO A 10 9.31 -19.50 9.26
C PRO A 10 10.33 -19.08 10.28
N GLY A 11 11.45 -18.66 9.84
CA GLY A 11 12.40 -18.04 10.71
C GLY A 11 11.92 -16.67 11.11
N PRO A 12 12.81 -15.83 11.59
CA PRO A 12 12.44 -14.45 11.91
C PRO A 12 11.86 -13.79 10.69
N PRO A 13 10.90 -12.87 10.87
CA PRO A 13 10.33 -12.19 9.72
C PRO A 13 11.41 -11.50 8.91
N ASP A 14 11.28 -11.60 7.60
CA ASP A 14 12.18 -10.91 6.70
C ASP A 14 11.73 -9.46 6.61
N PRO A 15 12.57 -8.50 7.03
CA PRO A 15 12.15 -7.10 6.96
C PRO A 15 11.77 -6.66 5.55
N ALA A 16 12.46 -7.19 4.54
CA ALA A 16 12.12 -6.82 3.17
C ALA A 16 10.72 -7.26 2.80
N ASP A 17 10.31 -8.45 3.25
CA ASP A 17 8.96 -8.92 2.99
C ASP A 17 7.92 -8.05 3.68
N GLY A 18 8.20 -7.63 4.90
CA GLY A 18 7.31 -6.73 5.61
C GLY A 18 7.13 -5.42 4.88
N LEU A 19 8.23 -4.86 4.39
CA LEU A 19 8.18 -3.60 3.66
C LEU A 19 7.41 -3.75 2.36
N ARG A 20 7.62 -4.86 1.66
CA ARG A 20 6.86 -5.10 0.43
C ARG A 20 5.38 -5.25 0.71
N GLY A 21 5.03 -5.91 1.81
CA GLY A 21 3.64 -6.06 2.20
C GLY A 21 2.99 -4.73 2.50
N HIS A 22 3.68 -3.87 3.23
CA HIS A 22 3.14 -2.53 3.51
C HIS A 22 3.03 -1.71 2.24
N SER A 23 4.02 -1.82 1.35
CA SER A 23 3.96 -1.13 0.08
C SER A 23 2.73 -1.55 -0.72
N ALA A 24 2.48 -2.85 -0.80
CA ALA A 24 1.32 -3.35 -1.54
C ALA A 24 0.02 -2.86 -0.93
N THR A 25 -0.06 -2.84 0.40
CA THR A 25 -1.25 -2.36 1.09
C THR A 25 -1.51 -0.89 0.79
N LEU A 26 -0.45 -0.08 0.82
CA LEU A 26 -0.60 1.35 0.54
C LEU A 26 -1.04 1.60 -0.90
N ARG A 27 -0.49 0.84 -1.85
CA ARG A 27 -0.94 0.97 -3.24
C ARG A 27 -2.40 0.62 -3.39
N ALA A 28 -2.84 -0.45 -2.73
CA ALA A 28 -4.24 -0.84 -2.79
C ALA A 28 -5.13 0.25 -2.21
N HIS A 29 -4.69 0.88 -1.11
CA HIS A 29 -5.45 1.98 -0.53
C HIS A 29 -5.53 3.16 -1.49
N ALA A 30 -4.43 3.49 -2.15
CA ALA A 30 -4.42 4.60 -3.10
C ALA A 30 -5.40 4.36 -4.23
N ILE A 31 -5.41 3.13 -4.77
CA ILE A 31 -6.33 2.80 -5.85
C ILE A 31 -7.77 2.91 -5.38
N ARG A 32 -8.07 2.42 -4.18
CA ARG A 32 -9.44 2.48 -3.67
C ARG A 32 -9.87 3.90 -3.38
N LEU A 33 -8.97 4.73 -2.91
CA LEU A 33 -9.29 6.13 -2.65
C LEU A 33 -9.66 6.85 -3.94
N HIS A 34 -8.86 6.65 -4.99
CA HIS A 34 -9.17 7.26 -6.27
C HIS A 34 -10.51 6.77 -6.81
N ALA A 35 -10.73 5.46 -6.74
CA ALA A 35 -11.96 4.89 -7.27
C ALA A 35 -13.18 5.40 -6.49
N ALA A 36 -13.05 5.48 -5.17
CA ALA A 36 -14.15 5.96 -4.35
C ALA A 36 -14.48 7.42 -4.66
N ALA A 37 -13.45 8.25 -4.83
CA ALA A 37 -13.67 9.65 -5.13
C ALA A 37 -14.36 9.83 -6.48
N GLU A 38 -13.95 9.01 -7.46
CA GLU A 38 -14.56 9.11 -8.78
C GLU A 38 -15.96 8.56 -8.84
N ALA A 39 -16.29 7.64 -7.94
CA ALA A 39 -17.63 7.08 -7.90
C ALA A 39 -18.66 7.99 -7.24
N LEU A 40 -18.21 9.05 -6.59
CA LEU A 40 -19.14 9.94 -5.93
C LEU A 40 -19.98 10.69 -6.94
N ASP A 41 -21.29 10.67 -6.70
CA ASP A 41 -22.22 11.38 -7.55
C ASP A 41 -22.49 12.74 -6.94
N TRP A 42 -21.45 13.47 -6.64
CA TRP A 42 -21.50 14.74 -5.95
C TRP A 42 -20.76 15.75 -6.81
N GLN A 43 -21.35 16.89 -7.01
CA GLN A 43 -20.78 17.88 -7.90
C GLN A 43 -20.75 19.24 -7.24
N GLY A 44 -19.94 20.13 -7.82
CA GLY A 44 -19.82 21.48 -7.32
C GLY A 44 -18.45 21.73 -6.73
N PRO A 45 -18.17 22.98 -6.33
CA PRO A 45 -16.83 23.34 -5.84
C PRO A 45 -16.39 22.55 -4.62
N GLN A 46 -17.32 22.24 -3.71
CA GLN A 46 -16.94 21.47 -2.53
C GLN A 46 -16.60 20.04 -2.89
N ALA A 47 -17.33 19.45 -3.83
CA ALA A 47 -17.04 18.11 -4.30
C ALA A 47 -15.68 18.09 -5.00
N ASP A 48 -15.39 19.10 -5.79
CA ASP A 48 -14.11 19.19 -6.47
C ASP A 48 -12.97 19.31 -5.47
N ALA A 49 -13.16 20.11 -4.43
CA ALA A 49 -12.15 20.27 -3.39
C ALA A 49 -11.94 18.95 -2.65
N PHE A 50 -13.00 18.22 -2.36
CA PHE A 50 -12.90 16.94 -1.70
C PHE A 50 -12.14 15.94 -2.56
N ARG A 51 -12.47 15.88 -3.85
CA ARG A 51 -11.75 14.97 -4.75
C ARG A 51 -10.29 15.33 -4.85
N ALA A 52 -9.96 16.62 -4.83
CA ALA A 52 -8.56 17.03 -4.86
C ALA A 52 -7.82 16.58 -3.59
N GLU A 53 -8.49 16.67 -2.43
CA GLU A 53 -7.87 16.22 -1.21
C GLU A 53 -7.67 14.71 -1.19
N VAL A 54 -8.64 13.96 -1.70
CA VAL A 54 -8.51 12.52 -1.76
C VAL A 54 -7.38 12.15 -2.72
N ALA A 55 -7.29 12.83 -3.85
CA ALA A 55 -6.21 12.57 -4.80
C ALA A 55 -4.85 12.83 -4.16
N ALA A 56 -4.74 13.91 -3.39
CA ALA A 56 -3.48 14.21 -2.72
C ALA A 56 -3.13 13.14 -1.69
N LEU A 57 -4.13 12.64 -0.98
CA LEU A 57 -3.89 11.57 -0.02
C LEU A 57 -3.46 10.29 -0.73
N ALA A 58 -4.11 9.96 -1.85
CA ALA A 58 -3.75 8.78 -2.62
C ALA A 58 -2.32 8.91 -3.14
N ASP A 59 -1.92 10.10 -3.57
CA ASP A 59 -0.56 10.34 -4.04
C ASP A 59 0.45 10.13 -2.91
N ARG A 60 0.12 10.58 -1.70
CA ARG A 60 1.01 10.36 -0.57
C ARG A 60 1.13 8.87 -0.24
N CYS A 61 0.03 8.13 -0.37
CA CYS A 61 0.09 6.69 -0.17
C CYS A 61 0.99 6.03 -1.21
N ALA A 62 0.87 6.45 -2.46
CA ALA A 62 1.71 5.89 -3.52
C ALA A 62 3.18 6.24 -3.31
N THR A 63 3.47 7.46 -2.90
CA THR A 63 4.84 7.87 -2.63
C THR A 63 5.43 7.04 -1.48
N ALA A 64 4.65 6.86 -0.43
CA ALA A 64 5.12 6.04 0.70
C ALA A 64 5.33 4.61 0.27
N ALA A 65 4.45 4.08 -0.59
CA ALA A 65 4.60 2.72 -1.08
C ALA A 65 5.90 2.57 -1.88
N ASN A 66 6.21 3.57 -2.71
CA ASN A 66 7.44 3.55 -3.48
C ASN A 66 8.66 3.58 -2.56
N GLY A 67 8.61 4.38 -1.51
CA GLY A 67 9.70 4.43 -0.55
C GLY A 67 9.92 3.11 0.16
N LEU A 68 8.82 2.45 0.54
CA LEU A 68 8.93 1.15 1.20
C LEU A 68 9.48 0.10 0.25
N ALA A 69 9.06 0.13 -1.00
CA ALA A 69 9.56 -0.82 -1.99
C ALA A 69 11.05 -0.61 -2.24
N ALA A 70 11.48 0.65 -2.29
CA ALA A 70 12.89 0.95 -2.48
C ALA A 70 13.71 0.48 -1.28
N ALA A 71 13.18 0.67 -0.07
CA ALA A 71 13.87 0.21 1.12
C ALA A 71 13.99 -1.32 1.13
N ALA A 72 12.93 -2.00 0.70
CA ALA A 72 12.98 -3.46 0.63
C ALA A 72 14.06 -3.93 -0.35
N ALA A 73 14.15 -3.25 -1.49
CA ALA A 73 15.17 -3.59 -2.48
C ALA A 73 16.56 -3.40 -1.92
N GLN A 74 16.77 -2.34 -1.15
CA GLN A 74 18.08 -2.11 -0.55
C GLN A 74 18.45 -3.19 0.45
N LEU A 75 17.47 -3.65 1.24
CA LEU A 75 17.75 -4.71 2.18
C LEU A 75 18.11 -5.99 1.49
N GLU A 76 17.54 -6.24 0.33
CA GLU A 76 17.85 -7.47 -0.38
C GLU A 76 19.21 -7.43 -1.04
N ASP A 77 19.73 -6.26 -1.33
CA ASP A 77 21.03 -6.13 -1.93
C ASP A 77 22.16 -6.31 -0.93
N GLU A 78 21.88 -6.34 0.34
CA GLU A 78 22.89 -6.60 1.35
C GLU A 78 23.00 -8.08 1.62
#